data_26e74174730755ba13faa5636bc6a7f5
#
_entry.id   26e74174730755ba13faa5636bc6a7f5
#
_cell.length_a   1.000
_cell.length_b   1.000
_cell.length_c   1.000
_cell.angle_alpha   90.00
_cell.angle_beta   90.00
_cell.angle_gamma   90.00
#
_symmetry.space_group_name_H-M   'P 1'
#
loop_
_entity.id
_entity.type
_entity.pdbx_description
1 polymer ?
#
loop_
_entity_poly.entity_id
_entity_poly.type
_entity_poly.pdbx_seq_one_letter_code
_entity_poly.pdbx_strand_id
1 'polypeptide(L)' 'MIRLLIADDEKLEREALAELVQRRFEREVVLEVAENGRKAADTAVLWNADLILMDIEMPGMSGLDAARAVLA' A
#
# COMPACT_ATOMS: atom_id res chain seq x y z
N MET A 1 -5.05 16.08 2.86
CA MET A 1 -5.45 14.68 2.68
C MET A 1 -4.27 13.75 2.82
N ILE A 2 -4.48 12.63 3.49
CA ILE A 2 -3.45 11.62 3.68
C ILE A 2 -3.38 10.73 2.44
N ARG A 3 -2.20 10.55 1.89
CA ARG A 3 -1.97 9.59 0.80
C ARG A 3 -1.66 8.24 1.40
N LEU A 4 -2.62 7.31 1.29
CA LEU A 4 -2.52 5.98 1.86
C LEU A 4 -2.31 4.95 0.75
N LEU A 5 -1.25 4.18 0.87
CA LEU A 5 -0.95 3.07 -0.04
C LEU A 5 -1.30 1.76 0.64
N ILE A 6 -2.06 0.91 -0.03
CA ILE A 6 -2.37 -0.43 0.43
C ILE A 6 -1.65 -1.43 -0.46
N ALA A 7 -0.79 -2.25 0.13
CA ALA A 7 -0.03 -3.25 -0.60
C ALA A 7 -0.37 -4.65 -0.10
N ASP A 8 -0.94 -5.46 -0.98
CA ASP A 8 -1.35 -6.83 -0.67
C ASP A 8 -1.36 -7.62 -1.97
N ASP A 9 -0.82 -8.83 -1.95
CA ASP A 9 -0.75 -9.68 -3.14
C ASP A 9 -2.08 -10.38 -3.46
N GLU A 10 -3.00 -10.47 -2.50
CA GLU A 10 -4.32 -11.06 -2.72
C GLU A 10 -5.32 -10.01 -3.16
N LYS A 11 -5.84 -10.18 -4.38
CA LYS A 11 -6.76 -9.22 -4.99
C LYS A 11 -8.00 -8.96 -4.15
N LEU A 12 -8.66 -10.02 -3.68
CA LEU A 12 -9.89 -9.87 -2.91
C LEU A 12 -9.64 -9.17 -1.57
N GLU A 13 -8.57 -9.53 -0.91
CA GLU A 13 -8.20 -8.92 0.36
C GLU A 13 -7.82 -7.45 0.16
N ARG A 14 -7.05 -7.16 -0.87
CA ARG A 14 -6.65 -5.79 -1.23
C ARG A 14 -7.87 -4.92 -1.53
N GLU A 15 -8.80 -5.43 -2.35
CA GLU A 15 -10.01 -4.69 -2.70
C GLU A 15 -10.92 -4.48 -1.50
N ALA A 16 -11.10 -5.50 -0.66
CA ALA A 16 -11.92 -5.39 0.55
C ALA A 16 -11.36 -4.34 1.50
N LEU A 17 -10.05 -4.34 1.70
CA LEU A 17 -9.39 -3.39 2.58
C LEU A 17 -9.50 -1.97 2.03
N ALA A 18 -9.27 -1.81 0.73
CA ALA A 18 -9.38 -0.50 0.08
C ALA A 18 -10.81 0.06 0.21
N GLU A 19 -11.82 -0.77 0.01
CA GLU A 19 -13.21 -0.36 0.14
C GLU A 19 -13.53 0.05 1.58
N LEU A 20 -13.07 -0.73 2.55
CA LEU A 20 -13.30 -0.44 3.96
C LEU A 20 -12.71 0.90 4.37
N VAL A 21 -11.45 1.13 3.98
CA VAL A 21 -10.75 2.37 4.28
C VAL A 21 -11.42 3.56 3.58
N GLN A 22 -11.81 3.38 2.32
CA GLN A 22 -12.45 4.44 1.55
C GLN A 22 -13.78 4.85 2.18
N ARG A 23 -14.57 3.90 2.63
CA ARG A 23 -15.84 4.18 3.30
C ARG A 23 -15.66 4.89 4.62
N ARG A 24 -14.67 4.46 5.39
CA ARG A 24 -14.47 4.96 6.75
C ARG A 24 -13.83 6.34 6.78
N PHE A 25 -12.96 6.62 5.80
CA PHE A 25 -12.13 7.83 5.80
C PHE A 25 -12.18 8.61 4.48
N GLU A 26 -13.28 8.53 3.75
CA GLU A 26 -13.35 9.06 2.38
C GLU A 26 -12.95 10.51 2.22
N ARG A 27 -13.09 11.32 3.26
CA ARG A 27 -12.72 12.73 3.21
C ARG A 27 -11.32 13.02 3.70
N GLU A 28 -10.67 12.04 4.31
CA GLU A 28 -9.35 12.22 4.90
C GLU A 28 -8.24 11.56 4.11
N VAL A 29 -8.57 10.59 3.25
CA VAL A 29 -7.54 9.83 2.55
C VAL A 29 -7.74 9.82 1.05
N VAL A 30 -6.61 9.75 0.34
CA VAL A 30 -6.55 9.40 -1.07
C VAL A 30 -5.85 8.04 -1.12
N LEU A 31 -6.43 7.08 -1.83
CA LEU A 31 -5.91 5.71 -1.86
C LEU A 31 -5.17 5.38 -3.15
N GLU A 32 -4.10 4.62 -3.01
CA GLU A 32 -3.46 3.87 -4.07
C GLU A 32 -3.27 2.44 -3.59
N VAL A 33 -3.20 1.51 -4.52
CA VAL A 33 -3.00 0.11 -4.20
C VAL A 33 -1.83 -0.47 -5.00
N ALA A 34 -1.17 -1.48 -4.42
CA ALA A 34 -0.10 -2.20 -5.09
C ALA A 34 -0.27 -3.69 -4.83
N GLU A 35 0.00 -4.50 -5.84
CA GLU A 35 -0.21 -5.94 -5.78
C GLU A 35 1.01 -6.74 -5.34
N ASN A 36 2.16 -6.08 -5.21
CA ASN A 36 3.38 -6.73 -4.75
C ASN A 36 4.32 -5.69 -4.13
N GLY A 37 5.38 -6.19 -3.48
CA GLY A 37 6.32 -5.33 -2.77
C GLY A 37 7.09 -4.38 -3.68
N ARG A 38 7.42 -4.80 -4.90
CA ARG A 38 8.14 -3.96 -5.84
C ARG A 38 7.29 -2.76 -6.25
N LYS A 39 6.03 -3.01 -6.63
CA LYS A 39 5.12 -1.93 -6.99
C LYS A 39 4.82 -1.04 -5.80
N ALA A 40 4.72 -1.62 -4.60
CA ALA A 40 4.50 -0.85 -3.39
C ALA A 40 5.66 0.11 -3.14
N ALA A 41 6.89 -0.35 -3.24
CA ALA A 41 8.06 0.49 -3.03
C ALA A 41 8.12 1.62 -4.06
N ASP A 42 7.92 1.31 -5.34
CA ASP A 42 7.93 2.31 -6.40
C ASP A 42 6.83 3.34 -6.21
N THR A 43 5.61 2.88 -5.94
CA THR A 43 4.47 3.77 -5.74
C THR A 43 4.65 4.65 -4.52
N ALA A 44 5.13 4.10 -3.41
CA ALA A 44 5.34 4.87 -2.19
C ALA A 44 6.28 6.04 -2.42
N VAL A 45 7.34 5.83 -3.19
CA VAL A 45 8.33 6.87 -3.47
C VAL A 45 7.79 7.87 -4.49
N LEU A 46 7.29 7.39 -5.63
CA LEU A 46 6.84 8.27 -6.72
C LEU A 46 5.59 9.08 -6.35
N TRP A 47 4.69 8.48 -5.61
CA TRP A 47 3.46 9.12 -5.18
C TRP A 47 3.60 9.89 -3.87
N ASN A 48 4.70 9.68 -3.18
CA ASN A 48 4.97 10.31 -1.89
C ASN A 48 3.90 9.93 -0.85
N ALA A 49 3.73 8.63 -0.64
CA ALA A 49 2.74 8.13 0.31
C ALA A 49 3.05 8.60 1.74
N ASP A 50 2.00 8.97 2.46
CA ASP A 50 2.12 9.37 3.86
C ASP A 50 2.02 8.17 4.80
N LEU A 51 1.27 7.15 4.39
CA LEU A 51 1.04 5.95 5.19
C LEU A 51 0.93 4.74 4.28
N ILE A 52 1.50 3.63 4.72
CA ILE A 52 1.46 2.37 3.95
C ILE A 52 0.92 1.26 4.84
N LEU A 53 -0.15 0.61 4.38
CA LEU A 53 -0.64 -0.64 4.95
C LEU A 53 -0.11 -1.76 4.06
N MET A 54 0.75 -2.61 4.60
CA MET A 54 1.50 -3.55 3.80
C MET A 54 1.48 -4.96 4.40
N ASP A 55 1.17 -5.95 3.56
CA ASP A 55 1.33 -7.34 3.93
C ASP A 55 2.83 -7.65 4.03
N ILE A 56 3.21 -8.40 5.07
CA ILE A 56 4.61 -8.73 5.30
C ILE A 56 5.12 -9.73 4.27
N GLU A 57 4.27 -10.66 3.86
CA GLU A 57 4.66 -11.71 2.92
C GLU A 57 4.02 -11.51 1.56
N MET A 58 4.82 -11.08 0.59
CA MET A 58 4.39 -10.91 -0.80
C MET A 58 5.41 -11.56 -1.73
N PRO A 59 4.96 -12.11 -2.88
CA PRO A 59 5.88 -12.72 -3.84
C PRO A 59 6.94 -11.75 -4.34
N GLY A 60 8.16 -12.25 -4.49
CA GLY A 60 9.27 -11.51 -5.08
C GLY A 60 9.97 -10.55 -4.12
N MET A 61 9.23 -9.73 -3.43
CA MET A 61 9.77 -8.79 -2.45
C MET A 61 8.82 -8.76 -1.24
N SER A 62 9.31 -9.14 -0.07
CA SER A 62 8.48 -9.14 1.14
C SER A 62 8.13 -7.71 1.56
N GLY A 63 7.12 -7.60 2.42
CA GLY A 63 6.75 -6.31 2.98
C GLY A 63 7.90 -5.61 3.70
N LEU A 64 8.74 -6.39 4.40
CA LEU A 64 9.91 -5.85 5.09
C LEU A 64 10.95 -5.31 4.10
N ASP A 65 11.20 -6.04 3.01
CA ASP A 65 12.14 -5.60 1.97
C ASP A 65 11.63 -4.34 1.27
N ALA A 66 10.33 -4.29 0.98
CA ALA A 66 9.72 -3.12 0.38
C ALA A 66 9.83 -1.90 1.30
N ALA A 67 9.58 -2.09 2.59
CA ALA A 67 9.71 -1.01 3.56
C ALA A 67 11.14 -0.48 3.64
N ARG A 68 12.13 -1.37 3.62
CA ARG A 68 13.53 -0.97 3.58
C ARG A 68 13.86 -0.14 2.34
N ALA A 69 13.33 -0.54 1.18
CA ALA A 69 13.55 0.18 -0.06
C ALA A 69 12.97 1.60 0.01
N VAL A 70 11.81 1.75 0.63
CA VAL A 70 11.17 3.07 0.80
C VAL A 70 11.95 3.94 1.78
N LEU A 71 12.47 3.34 2.84
CA LEU A 71 13.17 4.08 3.89
C LEU A 71 14.65 4.37 3.57
N ALA A 72 15.18 3.71 2.56
CA ALA A 72 16.60 3.85 2.20
C ALA A 72 16.98 5.23 1.65
#